data_9ff06db6ce5fa2f57a0f4ba65bc05bf3
#
_entry.id   9ff06db6ce5fa2f57a0f4ba65bc05bf3
#
_cell.length_a   1.000
_cell.length_b   1.000
_cell.length_c   1.000
_cell.angle_alpha   90.00
_cell.angle_beta   90.00
_cell.angle_gamma   90.00
#
_symmetry.space_group_name_H-M   'P 1'
#
loop_
_entity.id
_entity.type
_entity.pdbx_description
1 polymer ?
#
loop_
_entity_poly.entity_id
_entity_poly.type
_entity_poly.pdbx_seq_one_letter_code
_entity_poly.pdbx_strand_id
1 'polypeptide(L)'
;MHRSLSTTVRVLLMTTAATLAVACSDTTAPDPSGPVTIAITQALTGQTTSAGTFLISGARSDSGSTTEELTFGGPLTQSPVPITFVRTITGTQGTLTVRGSAALTFTSQTAATLAGTWTVEKGTGSYASTTGTGLLSGSANFGATPPTGALTYTGRLDR
;
A
#
# COMPACT_ATOMS: atom_id res chain seq x y z
N MET A 1 3.21 -95.00 -20.22
CA MET A 1 2.26 -94.22 -21.01
C MET A 1 1.43 -93.33 -20.08
N HIS A 2 1.88 -92.05 -19.87
CA HIS A 2 1.02 -91.07 -19.25
C HIS A 2 1.40 -89.70 -19.86
N ARG A 3 0.40 -89.14 -20.55
CA ARG A 3 0.49 -87.79 -21.17
C ARG A 3 0.15 -86.76 -20.09
N SER A 4 1.07 -85.85 -19.82
CA SER A 4 0.83 -84.66 -19.01
C SER A 4 0.35 -83.52 -19.88
N LEU A 5 -0.87 -83.03 -19.60
CA LEU A 5 -1.42 -81.82 -20.23
C LEU A 5 -1.03 -80.60 -19.38
N SER A 6 -0.20 -79.72 -19.99
CA SER A 6 0.21 -78.45 -19.40
C SER A 6 -0.83 -77.40 -19.75
N THR A 7 -1.58 -76.90 -18.75
CA THR A 7 -2.54 -75.81 -18.88
C THR A 7 -1.84 -74.49 -18.65
N THR A 8 -1.62 -73.74 -19.69
CA THR A 8 -1.04 -72.39 -19.61
C THR A 8 -2.11 -71.38 -19.30
N VAL A 9 -2.12 -70.88 -18.06
CA VAL A 9 -2.98 -69.75 -17.64
C VAL A 9 -2.31 -68.46 -18.09
N ARG A 10 -2.90 -67.75 -19.02
CA ARG A 10 -2.50 -66.39 -19.38
C ARG A 10 -3.20 -65.41 -18.46
N VAL A 11 -2.43 -64.81 -17.55
CA VAL A 11 -2.89 -63.66 -16.74
C VAL A 11 -2.76 -62.41 -17.58
N LEU A 12 -3.93 -61.82 -17.92
CA LEU A 12 -4.02 -60.56 -18.64
C LEU A 12 -3.92 -59.42 -17.61
N LEU A 13 -2.77 -58.72 -17.54
CA LEU A 13 -2.55 -57.61 -16.66
C LEU A 13 -3.12 -56.34 -17.33
N MET A 14 -4.30 -55.91 -16.89
CA MET A 14 -4.87 -54.60 -17.29
C MET A 14 -4.21 -53.49 -16.42
N THR A 15 -3.30 -52.74 -17.02
CA THR A 15 -2.76 -51.50 -16.45
C THR A 15 -3.73 -50.36 -16.74
N THR A 16 -4.52 -49.97 -15.74
CA THR A 16 -5.29 -48.70 -15.75
C THR A 16 -4.35 -47.53 -15.47
N ALA A 17 -4.02 -46.74 -16.50
CA ALA A 17 -3.34 -45.48 -16.37
C ALA A 17 -4.31 -44.42 -15.80
N ALA A 18 -4.18 -44.11 -14.53
CA ALA A 18 -4.88 -42.96 -13.90
C ALA A 18 -4.15 -41.68 -14.32
N THR A 19 -4.71 -40.91 -15.24
CA THR A 19 -4.30 -39.55 -15.57
C THR A 19 -4.74 -38.61 -14.43
N LEU A 20 -3.82 -38.23 -13.55
CA LEU A 20 -4.01 -37.13 -12.61
C LEU A 20 -4.01 -35.82 -13.42
N ALA A 21 -5.18 -35.28 -13.68
CA ALA A 21 -5.35 -33.91 -14.13
C ALA A 21 -5.00 -32.99 -12.94
N VAL A 22 -3.78 -32.45 -12.95
CA VAL A 22 -3.41 -31.32 -12.06
C VAL A 22 -4.14 -30.12 -12.60
N ALA A 23 -5.30 -29.82 -12.04
CA ALA A 23 -5.95 -28.54 -12.22
C ALA A 23 -5.10 -27.49 -11.48
N CYS A 24 -4.24 -26.79 -12.20
CA CYS A 24 -3.70 -25.51 -11.74
C CYS A 24 -4.88 -24.54 -11.64
N SER A 25 -5.51 -24.47 -10.49
CA SER A 25 -6.36 -23.34 -10.14
C SER A 25 -5.42 -22.17 -9.87
N ASP A 26 -5.18 -21.32 -10.89
CA ASP A 26 -4.70 -19.97 -10.69
C ASP A 26 -5.78 -19.21 -9.91
N THR A 27 -5.82 -19.43 -8.61
CA THR A 27 -6.51 -18.53 -7.69
C THR A 27 -5.65 -17.30 -7.57
N THR A 28 -5.69 -16.43 -8.58
CA THR A 28 -5.32 -15.03 -8.40
C THR A 28 -6.33 -14.49 -7.39
N ALA A 29 -5.93 -14.48 -6.11
CA ALA A 29 -6.75 -13.85 -5.08
C ALA A 29 -7.06 -12.43 -5.57
N PRO A 30 -8.33 -12.00 -5.60
CA PRO A 30 -8.64 -10.64 -6.00
C PRO A 30 -7.88 -9.69 -5.09
N ASP A 31 -7.19 -8.71 -5.67
CA ASP A 31 -6.51 -7.68 -4.91
C ASP A 31 -7.51 -7.05 -3.94
N PRO A 32 -7.20 -7.03 -2.64
CA PRO A 32 -8.16 -6.61 -1.65
C PRO A 32 -8.49 -5.13 -1.82
N SER A 33 -9.74 -4.86 -2.21
CA SER A 33 -10.33 -3.52 -2.18
C SER A 33 -11.01 -3.31 -0.84
N GLY A 34 -10.88 -2.13 -0.25
CA GLY A 34 -11.54 -1.85 1.02
C GLY A 34 -10.91 -0.72 1.82
N PRO A 35 -11.37 -0.54 3.08
CA PRO A 35 -10.85 0.48 3.95
C PRO A 35 -9.39 0.23 4.33
N VAL A 36 -8.61 1.31 4.35
CA VAL A 36 -7.21 1.29 4.74
C VAL A 36 -6.89 2.45 5.69
N THR A 37 -5.89 2.22 6.52
CA THR A 37 -5.21 3.25 7.30
C THR A 37 -3.74 3.25 6.91
N ILE A 38 -3.19 4.42 6.56
CA ILE A 38 -1.77 4.60 6.24
C ILE A 38 -1.19 5.51 7.33
N ALA A 39 -0.40 4.94 8.21
CA ALA A 39 0.36 5.68 9.21
C ALA A 39 1.71 6.09 8.64
N ILE A 40 2.10 7.35 8.80
CA ILE A 40 3.33 7.94 8.25
C ILE A 40 4.08 8.66 9.35
N THR A 41 5.37 8.40 9.43
CA THR A 41 6.32 9.18 10.25
C THR A 41 7.37 9.76 9.32
N GLN A 42 7.60 11.07 9.37
CA GLN A 42 8.45 11.77 8.42
C GLN A 42 9.27 12.89 9.07
N ALA A 43 10.31 13.31 8.37
CA ALA A 43 11.07 14.51 8.66
C ALA A 43 11.24 15.34 7.38
N LEU A 44 11.34 16.65 7.52
CA LEU A 44 11.68 17.53 6.40
C LEU A 44 13.12 17.24 5.94
N THR A 45 13.30 17.13 4.64
CA THR A 45 14.61 16.98 3.97
C THR A 45 15.01 18.26 3.22
N GLY A 46 14.09 19.20 3.10
CA GLY A 46 14.24 20.51 2.50
C GLY A 46 13.11 21.43 2.93
N GLN A 47 12.99 22.60 2.31
CA GLN A 47 11.94 23.56 2.65
C GLN A 47 10.54 23.07 2.28
N THR A 48 10.44 22.31 1.20
CA THR A 48 9.19 21.81 0.63
C THR A 48 9.21 20.30 0.40
N THR A 49 10.19 19.59 0.94
CA THR A 49 10.31 18.13 0.76
C THR A 49 10.39 17.43 2.10
N SER A 50 9.84 16.24 2.16
CA SER A 50 9.95 15.35 3.32
C SER A 50 10.24 13.92 2.90
N ALA A 51 10.81 13.15 3.82
CA ALA A 51 11.00 11.71 3.68
C ALA A 51 10.71 11.01 5.00
N GLY A 52 10.35 9.73 4.93
CA GLY A 52 10.03 8.96 6.12
C GLY A 52 9.64 7.53 5.82
N THR A 53 8.88 6.95 6.72
CA THR A 53 8.38 5.58 6.64
C THR A 53 6.86 5.56 6.70
N PHE A 54 6.27 4.49 6.19
CA PHE A 54 4.83 4.26 6.26
C PHE A 54 4.50 2.83 6.68
N LEU A 55 3.30 2.65 7.18
CA LEU A 55 2.64 1.38 7.43
C LEU A 55 1.19 1.46 6.93
N ILE A 56 0.81 0.59 5.99
CA ILE A 56 -0.57 0.40 5.56
C ILE A 56 -1.17 -0.76 6.33
N SER A 57 -2.39 -0.60 6.82
CA SER A 57 -3.20 -1.62 7.47
C SER A 57 -4.65 -1.57 6.99
N GLY A 58 -5.40 -2.65 7.22
CA GLY A 58 -6.80 -2.80 6.79
C GLY A 58 -6.94 -3.80 5.65
N ALA A 59 -7.64 -3.43 4.58
CA ALA A 59 -7.85 -4.30 3.42
C ALA A 59 -6.54 -4.68 2.72
N ARG A 60 -5.51 -3.85 2.83
CA ARG A 60 -4.13 -4.14 2.37
C ARG A 60 -3.17 -3.95 3.54
N SER A 61 -2.02 -4.64 3.46
CA SER A 61 -0.92 -4.48 4.42
C SER A 61 0.38 -4.31 3.64
N ASP A 62 1.10 -3.23 3.90
CA ASP A 62 2.41 -2.94 3.30
C ASP A 62 3.19 -1.98 4.20
N SER A 63 4.50 -1.91 4.02
CA SER A 63 5.37 -0.99 4.73
C SER A 63 6.59 -0.64 3.89
N GLY A 64 7.23 0.48 4.21
CA GLY A 64 8.41 0.92 3.49
C GLY A 64 8.72 2.39 3.70
N SER A 65 9.20 3.03 2.65
CA SER A 65 9.62 4.44 2.66
C SER A 65 8.61 5.34 1.95
N THR A 66 8.62 6.61 2.31
CA THR A 66 7.82 7.63 1.63
C THR A 66 8.63 8.89 1.40
N THR A 67 8.34 9.58 0.29
CA THR A 67 8.82 10.93 -0.01
C THR A 67 7.63 11.82 -0.35
N GLU A 68 7.76 13.11 -0.09
CA GLU A 68 6.69 14.07 -0.35
C GLU A 68 7.26 15.38 -0.85
N GLU A 69 6.54 15.98 -1.79
CA GLU A 69 6.70 17.37 -2.23
C GLU A 69 5.50 18.18 -1.76
N LEU A 70 5.77 19.30 -1.11
CA LEU A 70 4.79 20.21 -0.53
C LEU A 70 4.77 21.53 -1.30
N THR A 71 3.59 22.12 -1.42
CA THR A 71 3.41 23.50 -1.85
C THR A 71 2.58 24.24 -0.82
N PHE A 72 3.13 25.30 -0.25
CA PHE A 72 2.43 26.15 0.69
C PHE A 72 1.65 27.23 -0.06
N GLY A 73 0.37 27.36 0.21
CA GLY A 73 -0.52 28.34 -0.39
C GLY A 73 -0.45 29.74 0.27
N GLY A 74 0.48 29.93 1.20
CA GLY A 74 0.71 31.19 1.90
C GLY A 74 1.90 31.13 2.83
N PRO A 75 2.23 32.26 3.49
CA PRO A 75 3.35 32.33 4.42
C PRO A 75 3.05 31.53 5.69
N LEU A 76 4.09 30.91 6.28
CA LEU A 76 3.98 30.15 7.53
C LEU A 76 3.68 31.04 8.77
N THR A 77 3.61 32.35 8.60
CA THR A 77 3.21 33.31 9.64
C THR A 77 1.68 33.44 9.80
N GLN A 78 0.91 32.90 8.85
CA GLN A 78 -0.55 32.81 8.97
C GLN A 78 -0.98 31.43 9.46
N SER A 79 -2.22 31.33 9.95
CA SER A 79 -2.82 30.06 10.36
C SER A 79 -4.33 30.10 10.16
N PRO A 80 -4.93 29.14 9.46
CA PRO A 80 -4.29 27.99 8.81
C PRO A 80 -3.54 28.37 7.54
N VAL A 81 -2.50 27.58 7.21
CA VAL A 81 -1.77 27.64 5.93
C VAL A 81 -2.34 26.56 5.02
N PRO A 82 -2.87 26.89 3.85
CA PRO A 82 -3.24 25.88 2.85
C PRO A 82 -1.97 25.15 2.33
N ILE A 83 -2.05 23.83 2.22
CA ILE A 83 -0.99 23.00 1.66
C ILE A 83 -1.57 22.13 0.55
N THR A 84 -0.85 21.98 -0.55
CA THR A 84 -1.03 20.88 -1.49
C THR A 84 0.21 20.01 -1.48
N PHE A 85 0.03 18.72 -1.73
CA PHE A 85 1.15 17.76 -1.69
C PHE A 85 1.02 16.67 -2.74
N VAL A 86 2.17 16.14 -3.13
CA VAL A 86 2.31 14.88 -3.87
C VAL A 86 3.22 13.97 -3.07
N ARG A 87 2.73 12.81 -2.70
CA ARG A 87 3.46 11.82 -1.92
C ARG A 87 3.64 10.53 -2.69
N THR A 88 4.87 10.02 -2.72
CA THR A 88 5.21 8.70 -3.23
C THR A 88 5.46 7.76 -2.05
N ILE A 89 4.73 6.67 -2.00
CA ILE A 89 4.80 5.60 -1.02
C ILE A 89 5.43 4.40 -1.72
N THR A 90 6.60 3.92 -1.27
CA THR A 90 7.36 2.82 -1.87
C THR A 90 7.45 1.67 -0.89
N GLY A 91 6.66 0.63 -1.14
CA GLY A 91 6.57 -0.57 -0.33
C GLY A 91 7.08 -1.82 -1.01
N THR A 92 6.90 -2.94 -0.34
CA THR A 92 7.27 -4.27 -0.86
C THR A 92 6.37 -4.72 -2.00
N GLN A 93 5.15 -4.19 -2.07
CA GLN A 93 4.15 -4.54 -3.09
C GLN A 93 4.19 -3.62 -4.32
N GLY A 94 4.96 -2.54 -4.29
CA GLY A 94 5.07 -1.58 -5.38
C GLY A 94 5.07 -0.14 -4.88
N THR A 95 4.75 0.79 -5.77
CA THR A 95 4.64 2.22 -5.42
C THR A 95 3.20 2.70 -5.53
N LEU A 96 2.81 3.62 -4.66
CA LEU A 96 1.54 4.33 -4.71
C LEU A 96 1.84 5.83 -4.64
N THR A 97 1.40 6.59 -5.64
CA THR A 97 1.48 8.05 -5.63
C THR A 97 0.12 8.62 -5.28
N VAL A 98 0.08 9.45 -4.25
CA VAL A 98 -1.14 10.16 -3.83
C VAL A 98 -0.90 11.66 -3.89
N ARG A 99 -1.96 12.40 -4.23
CA ARG A 99 -1.99 13.85 -4.11
C ARG A 99 -3.06 14.26 -3.13
N GLY A 100 -2.96 15.45 -2.58
CA GLY A 100 -3.98 15.95 -1.70
C GLY A 100 -3.80 17.41 -1.34
N SER A 101 -4.69 17.86 -0.48
CA SER A 101 -4.64 19.17 0.14
C SER A 101 -4.94 19.08 1.61
N ALA A 102 -4.34 19.96 2.39
CA ALA A 102 -4.53 20.04 3.84
C ALA A 102 -4.47 21.49 4.32
N ALA A 103 -5.03 21.73 5.48
CA ALA A 103 -4.82 22.93 6.27
C ALA A 103 -3.81 22.62 7.37
N LEU A 104 -2.71 23.39 7.43
CA LEU A 104 -1.76 23.38 8.51
C LEU A 104 -2.17 24.47 9.52
N THR A 105 -2.60 24.06 10.70
CA THR A 105 -3.07 24.96 11.76
C THR A 105 -2.06 24.97 12.90
N PHE A 106 -1.40 26.10 13.15
CA PHE A 106 -0.47 26.24 14.25
C PHE A 106 -1.20 26.23 15.59
N THR A 107 -0.77 25.35 16.48
CA THR A 107 -1.25 25.26 17.88
C THR A 107 -0.28 25.93 18.86
N SER A 108 0.96 26.13 18.43
CA SER A 108 2.00 26.91 19.10
C SER A 108 3.03 27.41 18.09
N GLN A 109 4.10 28.07 18.54
CA GLN A 109 5.19 28.48 17.66
C GLN A 109 5.95 27.31 17.00
N THR A 110 5.89 26.13 17.61
CA THR A 110 6.65 24.94 17.17
C THR A 110 5.78 23.73 16.89
N ALA A 111 4.46 23.82 17.06
CA ALA A 111 3.55 22.71 16.83
C ALA A 111 2.39 23.13 15.95
N ALA A 112 1.98 22.22 15.08
CA ALA A 112 0.81 22.39 14.24
C ALA A 112 0.05 21.06 14.05
N THR A 113 -1.22 21.17 13.71
CA THR A 113 -2.06 20.05 13.25
C THR A 113 -2.29 20.17 11.76
N LEU A 114 -2.55 19.03 11.11
CA LEU A 114 -2.92 18.93 9.70
C LEU A 114 -4.25 18.22 9.59
N ALA A 115 -5.13 18.74 8.73
CA ALA A 115 -6.39 18.10 8.37
C ALA A 115 -6.64 18.33 6.88
N GLY A 116 -7.04 17.29 6.15
CA GLY A 116 -7.19 17.40 4.70
C GLY A 116 -7.74 16.15 4.05
N THR A 117 -7.53 16.06 2.74
CA THR A 117 -7.98 14.95 1.90
C THR A 117 -6.85 14.47 0.99
N TRP A 118 -6.95 13.22 0.55
CA TRP A 118 -6.03 12.63 -0.39
C TRP A 118 -6.77 11.81 -1.46
N THR A 119 -6.13 11.64 -2.62
CA THR A 119 -6.61 10.83 -3.73
C THR A 119 -5.41 10.12 -4.36
N VAL A 120 -5.59 8.86 -4.76
CA VAL A 120 -4.59 8.11 -5.53
C VAL A 120 -4.48 8.73 -6.93
N GLU A 121 -3.24 8.98 -7.35
CA GLU A 121 -2.92 9.48 -8.70
C GLU A 121 -2.48 8.34 -9.61
N LYS A 122 -1.60 7.47 -9.13
CA LYS A 122 -1.07 6.31 -9.86
C LYS A 122 -0.45 5.30 -8.90
N GLY A 123 -0.28 4.06 -9.41
CA GLY A 123 0.41 3.00 -8.71
C GLY A 123 1.20 2.09 -9.64
N THR A 124 2.10 1.28 -9.06
CA THR A 124 2.86 0.23 -9.75
C THR A 124 2.82 -1.07 -8.94
N GLY A 125 3.23 -2.19 -9.54
CA GLY A 125 3.17 -3.49 -8.88
C GLY A 125 1.74 -3.85 -8.51
N SER A 126 1.50 -4.30 -7.28
CA SER A 126 0.15 -4.61 -6.78
C SER A 126 -0.77 -3.37 -6.66
N TYR A 127 -0.21 -2.17 -6.76
CA TYR A 127 -0.98 -0.92 -6.78
C TYR A 127 -1.32 -0.44 -8.20
N ALA A 128 -0.88 -1.15 -9.26
CA ALA A 128 -1.28 -0.83 -10.63
C ALA A 128 -2.82 -0.84 -10.75
N SER A 129 -3.40 0.18 -11.37
CA SER A 129 -4.86 0.36 -11.48
C SER A 129 -5.60 0.61 -10.16
N THR A 130 -4.88 0.80 -9.04
CA THR A 130 -5.51 1.16 -7.76
C THR A 130 -6.01 2.60 -7.82
N THR A 131 -7.25 2.79 -7.42
CA THR A 131 -7.87 4.09 -7.14
C THR A 131 -8.14 4.22 -5.65
N GLY A 132 -8.41 5.43 -5.17
CA GLY A 132 -8.73 5.60 -3.76
C GLY A 132 -8.75 7.05 -3.32
N THR A 133 -9.45 7.28 -2.24
CA THR A 133 -9.58 8.60 -1.63
C THR A 133 -9.75 8.48 -0.12
N GLY A 134 -9.52 9.57 0.59
CA GLY A 134 -9.75 9.57 2.03
C GLY A 134 -9.42 10.89 2.70
N LEU A 135 -9.39 10.83 4.01
CA LEU A 135 -9.04 11.93 4.90
C LEU A 135 -7.59 11.80 5.37
N LEU A 136 -6.98 12.94 5.58
CA LEU A 136 -5.66 13.10 6.20
C LEU A 136 -5.83 13.84 7.51
N SER A 137 -5.18 13.36 8.56
CA SER A 137 -4.98 14.07 9.82
C SER A 137 -3.55 13.87 10.31
N GLY A 138 -3.06 14.77 11.14
CA GLY A 138 -1.73 14.61 11.70
C GLY A 138 -1.25 15.80 12.50
N SER A 139 0.02 15.71 12.88
CA SER A 139 0.73 16.76 13.61
C SER A 139 2.12 17.00 13.03
N ALA A 140 2.61 18.22 13.17
CA ALA A 140 3.96 18.62 12.82
C ALA A 140 4.65 19.27 14.03
N ASN A 141 5.93 18.95 14.22
CA ASN A 141 6.79 19.54 15.22
C ASN A 141 7.93 20.30 14.53
N PHE A 142 7.81 21.61 14.49
CA PHE A 142 8.81 22.53 13.92
C PHE A 142 9.92 22.87 14.92
N GLY A 143 9.81 22.47 16.19
CA GLY A 143 10.87 22.60 17.19
C GLY A 143 11.94 21.52 17.12
N ALA A 144 11.68 20.44 16.37
CA ALA A 144 12.68 19.41 16.09
C ALA A 144 13.66 19.85 14.99
N THR A 145 14.84 19.26 14.98
CA THR A 145 15.87 19.53 13.96
C THR A 145 16.35 18.21 13.35
N PRO A 146 15.95 17.84 12.12
CA PRO A 146 14.98 18.54 11.26
C PRO A 146 13.54 18.50 11.81
N PRO A 147 12.63 19.38 11.36
CA PRO A 147 11.21 19.31 11.70
C PRO A 147 10.62 17.96 11.34
N THR A 148 9.71 17.45 12.19
CA THR A 148 9.10 16.12 12.02
C THR A 148 7.59 16.20 11.92
N GLY A 149 6.98 15.13 11.37
CA GLY A 149 5.54 14.99 11.27
C GLY A 149 5.10 13.55 11.47
N ALA A 150 3.91 13.40 12.05
CA ALA A 150 3.19 12.14 12.14
C ALA A 150 1.81 12.31 11.50
N LEU A 151 1.51 11.54 10.47
CA LEU A 151 0.29 11.66 9.68
C LEU A 151 -0.46 10.33 9.65
N THR A 152 -1.77 10.41 9.58
CA THR A 152 -2.65 9.27 9.37
C THR A 152 -3.57 9.57 8.21
N TYR A 153 -3.55 8.71 7.20
CA TYR A 153 -4.45 8.71 6.07
C TYR A 153 -5.47 7.61 6.29
N THR A 154 -6.74 7.96 6.35
CA THR A 154 -7.85 6.99 6.44
C THR A 154 -8.71 7.11 5.20
N GLY A 155 -9.10 5.98 4.64
CA GLY A 155 -9.88 6.00 3.41
C GLY A 155 -10.08 4.63 2.83
N ARG A 156 -10.22 4.57 1.52
CA ARG A 156 -10.45 3.35 0.78
C ARG A 156 -9.51 3.25 -0.41
N LEU A 157 -8.99 2.05 -0.66
CA LEU A 157 -8.31 1.69 -1.89
C LEU A 157 -9.19 0.69 -2.64
N ASP A 158 -9.41 0.92 -3.93
CA ASP A 158 -10.19 0.08 -4.82
C ASP A 158 -9.39 -0.19 -6.10
N ARG A 159 -9.70 -1.32 -6.77
CA ARG A 159 -9.09 -1.71 -8.04
C ARG A 159 -10.13 -1.70 -9.14
#